data_53915f394f68101bd6746928267280cb
#
_entry.id   53915f394f68101bd6746928267280cb
#
_cell.length_a   1.000
_cell.length_b   1.000
_cell.length_c   1.000
_cell.angle_alpha   90.00
_cell.angle_beta   90.00
_cell.angle_gamma   90.00
#
_symmetry.space_group_name_H-M   'P 1'
#
loop_
_entity.id
_entity.type
_entity.pdbx_description
1 polymer ?
#
loop_
_entity_poly.entity_id
_entity_poly.type
_entity_poly.pdbx_seq_one_letter_code
_entity_poly.pdbx_strand_id
1 'polypeptide(L)'
;LKSKSAKKYVNNLDPGVSITSHCVRLESSNAKQLFDNHDIIIDGTDNIPTRYLIDKTCMELGIPWIYGSVYRFEGQVSVFNYNGGPRYIDLFPDAPPEHLIPSCSEAGVMGVLPGLIGCLQVNEALKMILNLGDVLSGKLLIYDSLKSEQKILKFGNQGNEQVEVQVAAPPETMFHQIASSLAIDKMKEGWSPYFIDVRSEQENNQAKISLTVDFCPHTELNSALDRIPKDSDVLVHCRSGMRSQLAIMYLIESGYDGSRLYNLSDGIIGWAEVDPEGII
;
A
#
# COMPACT_ATOMS: atom_id res chain seq x y z
N LEU A 1 16.15 -11.26 17.79
CA LEU A 1 15.62 -11.53 16.46
C LEU A 1 14.15 -11.97 16.56
N LYS A 2 13.28 -11.48 15.66
CA LYS A 2 11.83 -11.74 15.65
C LYS A 2 11.52 -13.25 15.65
N SER A 3 12.18 -14.04 14.79
CA SER A 3 11.99 -15.50 14.69
C SER A 3 12.31 -16.24 15.98
N LYS A 4 13.37 -15.87 16.68
CA LYS A 4 13.72 -16.47 18.00
C LYS A 4 12.70 -16.11 19.08
N SER A 5 12.21 -14.86 19.08
CA SER A 5 11.18 -14.41 20.01
C SER A 5 9.85 -15.15 19.78
N ALA A 6 9.45 -15.29 18.52
CA ALA A 6 8.25 -16.05 18.15
C ALA A 6 8.35 -17.52 18.58
N LYS A 7 9.48 -18.19 18.29
CA LYS A 7 9.73 -19.57 18.76
C LYS A 7 9.58 -19.70 20.26
N LYS A 8 10.20 -18.78 21.04
CA LYS A 8 10.10 -18.81 22.52
C LYS A 8 8.65 -18.63 22.98
N TYR A 9 7.92 -17.71 22.35
CA TYR A 9 6.51 -17.46 22.70
C TYR A 9 5.64 -18.70 22.46
N VAL A 10 5.72 -19.31 21.28
CA VAL A 10 4.90 -20.49 20.93
C VAL A 10 5.29 -21.70 21.79
N ASN A 11 6.59 -21.94 22.04
CA ASN A 11 7.01 -23.02 22.93
C ASN A 11 6.51 -22.87 24.38
N ASN A 12 6.33 -21.62 24.84
CA ASN A 12 5.74 -21.37 26.16
C ASN A 12 4.22 -21.59 26.16
N LEU A 13 3.56 -21.35 25.02
CA LEU A 13 2.12 -21.53 24.87
C LEU A 13 1.76 -23.01 24.72
N ASP A 14 2.49 -23.73 23.87
CA ASP A 14 2.33 -25.17 23.65
C ASP A 14 3.69 -25.83 23.37
N PRO A 15 4.28 -26.51 24.35
CA PRO A 15 5.55 -27.22 24.18
C PRO A 15 5.50 -28.40 23.19
N GLY A 16 4.30 -28.88 22.86
CA GLY A 16 4.11 -30.02 21.93
C GLY A 16 4.28 -29.63 20.47
N VAL A 17 4.27 -28.33 20.15
CA VAL A 17 4.46 -27.85 18.78
C VAL A 17 5.93 -27.83 18.40
N SER A 18 6.30 -28.54 17.34
CA SER A 18 7.65 -28.53 16.78
C SER A 18 7.89 -27.24 15.99
N ILE A 19 8.87 -26.42 16.39
CA ILE A 19 9.17 -25.15 15.74
C ILE A 19 10.63 -25.09 15.33
N THR A 20 10.88 -24.87 14.05
CA THR A 20 12.19 -24.55 13.50
C THR A 20 12.25 -23.06 13.21
N SER A 21 13.25 -22.37 13.74
CA SER A 21 13.43 -20.93 13.59
C SER A 21 14.66 -20.64 12.73
N HIS A 22 14.47 -20.01 11.59
CA HIS A 22 15.54 -19.57 10.70
C HIS A 22 15.84 -18.09 10.92
N CYS A 23 17.11 -17.76 11.22
CA CYS A 23 17.56 -16.39 11.46
C CYS A 23 18.30 -15.87 10.22
N VAL A 24 17.68 -16.01 9.06
CA VAL A 24 18.22 -15.62 7.76
C VAL A 24 17.25 -14.69 7.03
N ARG A 25 17.75 -13.91 6.09
CA ARG A 25 16.90 -13.20 5.13
C ARG A 25 16.43 -14.19 4.06
N LEU A 26 15.16 -14.12 3.68
CA LEU A 26 14.64 -14.90 2.57
C LEU A 26 15.18 -14.32 1.26
N GLU A 27 15.86 -15.15 0.48
CA GLU A 27 16.51 -14.82 -0.78
C GLU A 27 16.32 -15.96 -1.78
N SER A 28 16.49 -15.69 -3.08
CA SER A 28 16.36 -16.72 -4.13
C SER A 28 17.28 -17.92 -3.95
N SER A 29 18.42 -17.71 -3.29
CA SER A 29 19.41 -18.76 -3.00
C SER A 29 18.96 -19.75 -1.93
N ASN A 30 18.04 -19.38 -1.02
CA ASN A 30 17.62 -20.20 0.11
C ASN A 30 16.11 -20.49 0.15
N ALA A 31 15.30 -19.79 -0.64
CA ALA A 31 13.83 -19.86 -0.57
C ALA A 31 13.31 -21.31 -0.79
N LYS A 32 13.81 -22.04 -1.80
CA LYS A 32 13.41 -23.41 -2.04
C LYS A 32 13.72 -24.33 -0.86
N GLN A 33 14.91 -24.23 -0.28
CA GLN A 33 15.30 -25.06 0.86
C GLN A 33 14.47 -24.75 2.10
N LEU A 34 14.09 -23.46 2.28
CA LEU A 34 13.27 -23.04 3.42
C LEU A 34 11.81 -23.45 3.28
N PHE A 35 11.30 -23.55 2.06
CA PHE A 35 9.90 -23.90 1.79
C PHE A 35 9.69 -25.41 1.58
N ASP A 36 10.75 -26.13 1.23
CA ASP A 36 10.68 -27.56 1.04
C ASP A 36 10.11 -28.26 2.29
N ASN A 37 9.29 -29.29 2.06
CA ASN A 37 8.58 -30.03 3.11
C ASN A 37 7.57 -29.22 3.94
N HIS A 38 7.07 -28.11 3.40
CA HIS A 38 5.92 -27.40 3.98
C HIS A 38 4.68 -27.58 3.10
N ASP A 39 3.52 -27.78 3.71
CA ASP A 39 2.24 -27.95 3.00
C ASP A 39 1.60 -26.62 2.65
N ILE A 40 1.86 -25.57 3.46
CA ILE A 40 1.27 -24.23 3.31
C ILE A 40 2.32 -23.20 3.74
N ILE A 41 2.45 -22.12 2.98
CA ILE A 41 3.23 -20.94 3.36
C ILE A 41 2.28 -19.81 3.79
N ILE A 42 2.56 -19.16 4.92
CA ILE A 42 1.83 -17.97 5.36
C ILE A 42 2.77 -16.76 5.29
N ASP A 43 2.38 -15.75 4.53
CA ASP A 43 3.16 -14.52 4.34
C ASP A 43 2.90 -13.52 5.47
N GLY A 44 3.94 -13.18 6.21
CA GLY A 44 3.95 -12.09 7.18
C GLY A 44 4.94 -10.99 6.81
N THR A 45 5.30 -10.87 5.51
CA THR A 45 6.28 -9.87 5.05
C THR A 45 5.60 -8.53 4.71
N ASP A 46 6.39 -7.46 4.73
CA ASP A 46 5.94 -6.09 4.48
C ASP A 46 6.54 -5.47 3.22
N ASN A 47 7.18 -6.29 2.38
CA ASN A 47 7.84 -5.80 1.18
C ASN A 47 7.47 -6.61 -0.07
N ILE A 48 7.30 -5.93 -1.17
CA ILE A 48 6.83 -6.47 -2.44
C ILE A 48 7.82 -7.45 -3.10
N PRO A 49 9.13 -7.17 -3.18
CA PRO A 49 10.07 -8.11 -3.78
C PRO A 49 10.04 -9.50 -3.14
N THR A 50 9.89 -9.56 -1.80
CA THR A 50 9.77 -10.84 -1.08
C THR A 50 8.50 -11.58 -1.48
N ARG A 51 7.38 -10.92 -1.72
CA ARG A 51 6.12 -11.54 -2.15
C ARG A 51 6.22 -12.18 -3.53
N TYR A 52 6.88 -11.52 -4.49
CA TYR A 52 7.17 -12.13 -5.79
C TYR A 52 8.10 -13.34 -5.67
N LEU A 53 9.07 -13.29 -4.77
CA LEU A 53 9.93 -14.44 -4.48
C LEU A 53 9.14 -15.60 -3.86
N ILE A 54 8.25 -15.33 -2.91
CA ILE A 54 7.34 -16.33 -2.31
C ILE A 54 6.49 -16.95 -3.42
N ASP A 55 5.81 -16.14 -4.24
CA ASP A 55 4.94 -16.61 -5.33
C ASP A 55 5.69 -17.53 -6.30
N LYS A 56 6.85 -17.08 -6.77
CA LYS A 56 7.69 -17.87 -7.67
C LYS A 56 8.10 -19.21 -7.04
N THR A 57 8.58 -19.17 -5.80
CA THR A 57 9.07 -20.38 -5.12
C THR A 57 7.92 -21.35 -4.82
N CYS A 58 6.78 -20.85 -4.37
CA CYS A 58 5.59 -21.64 -4.12
C CYS A 58 5.05 -22.30 -5.38
N MET A 59 5.06 -21.57 -6.50
CA MET A 59 4.68 -22.13 -7.81
C MET A 59 5.63 -23.26 -8.25
N GLU A 60 6.94 -23.07 -8.11
CA GLU A 60 7.94 -24.06 -8.47
C GLU A 60 7.86 -25.36 -7.63
N LEU A 61 7.44 -25.24 -6.37
CA LEU A 61 7.30 -26.35 -5.44
C LEU A 61 5.88 -26.94 -5.39
N GLY A 62 4.90 -26.31 -6.04
CA GLY A 62 3.50 -26.72 -6.00
C GLY A 62 2.83 -26.46 -4.64
N ILE A 63 3.35 -25.54 -3.82
CA ILE A 63 2.86 -25.23 -2.48
C ILE A 63 1.92 -24.03 -2.53
N PRO A 64 0.71 -24.10 -1.97
CA PRO A 64 -0.15 -22.93 -1.83
C PRO A 64 0.37 -21.98 -0.76
N TRP A 65 0.08 -20.69 -0.92
CA TRP A 65 0.45 -19.71 0.08
C TRP A 65 -0.64 -18.68 0.36
N ILE A 66 -0.66 -18.22 1.59
CA ILE A 66 -1.67 -17.30 2.12
C ILE A 66 -1.04 -15.93 2.26
N TYR A 67 -1.49 -15.03 1.41
CA TYR A 67 -1.10 -13.64 1.39
C TYR A 67 -1.78 -12.86 2.51
N GLY A 68 -1.02 -12.00 3.18
CA GLY A 68 -1.52 -10.98 4.08
C GLY A 68 -0.79 -9.66 3.87
N SER A 69 -1.53 -8.57 3.82
CA SER A 69 -0.95 -7.23 3.72
C SER A 69 -1.70 -6.27 4.61
N VAL A 70 -0.99 -5.31 5.16
CA VAL A 70 -1.55 -4.23 5.96
C VAL A 70 -0.96 -2.91 5.50
N TYR A 71 -1.81 -1.90 5.37
CA TYR A 71 -1.39 -0.54 5.02
C TYR A 71 -2.31 0.45 5.73
N ARG A 72 -1.77 1.27 6.62
CA ARG A 72 -2.52 2.25 7.41
C ARG A 72 -3.72 1.63 8.15
N PHE A 73 -4.90 1.71 7.58
CA PHE A 73 -6.18 1.26 8.13
C PHE A 73 -6.80 0.12 7.33
N GLU A 74 -6.16 -0.31 6.26
CA GLU A 74 -6.64 -1.37 5.38
C GLU A 74 -5.78 -2.62 5.50
N GLY A 75 -6.43 -3.78 5.48
CA GLY A 75 -5.78 -5.08 5.42
C GLY A 75 -6.32 -5.93 4.28
N GLN A 76 -5.48 -6.80 3.75
CA GLN A 76 -5.81 -7.65 2.61
C GLN A 76 -5.41 -9.10 2.90
N VAL A 77 -6.25 -10.05 2.45
CA VAL A 77 -5.97 -11.49 2.52
C VAL A 77 -6.41 -12.19 1.24
N SER A 78 -5.59 -13.10 0.75
CA SER A 78 -5.90 -13.97 -0.39
C SER A 78 -5.14 -15.29 -0.27
N VAL A 79 -5.52 -16.28 -1.07
CA VAL A 79 -4.81 -17.56 -1.19
C VAL A 79 -4.39 -17.75 -2.64
N PHE A 80 -3.11 -18.01 -2.85
CA PHE A 80 -2.52 -18.21 -4.17
C PHE A 80 -2.00 -19.62 -4.37
N ASN A 81 -1.92 -20.06 -5.61
CA ASN A 81 -1.39 -21.37 -6.02
C ASN A 81 -2.12 -22.57 -5.35
N TYR A 82 -3.40 -22.42 -5.01
CA TYR A 82 -4.20 -23.46 -4.37
C TYR A 82 -5.05 -24.20 -5.42
N ASN A 83 -4.87 -25.54 -5.53
CA ASN A 83 -5.63 -26.40 -6.45
C ASN A 83 -5.65 -25.89 -7.91
N GLY A 84 -4.51 -25.39 -8.42
CA GLY A 84 -4.42 -24.80 -9.75
C GLY A 84 -5.05 -23.42 -9.89
N GLY A 85 -5.41 -22.80 -8.78
CA GLY A 85 -5.93 -21.44 -8.73
C GLY A 85 -4.89 -20.37 -9.08
N PRO A 86 -5.30 -19.10 -9.16
CA PRO A 86 -4.45 -18.02 -9.61
C PRO A 86 -3.26 -17.76 -8.67
N ARG A 87 -2.27 -17.09 -9.22
CA ARG A 87 -1.04 -16.68 -8.58
C ARG A 87 -1.08 -15.21 -8.16
N TYR A 88 -0.11 -14.79 -7.35
CA TYR A 88 0.07 -13.39 -6.97
C TYR A 88 0.26 -12.46 -8.17
N ILE A 89 1.04 -12.91 -9.16
CA ILE A 89 1.27 -12.16 -10.40
C ILE A 89 0.01 -11.99 -11.26
N ASP A 90 -1.01 -12.84 -11.11
CA ASP A 90 -2.28 -12.68 -11.82
C ASP A 90 -3.13 -11.55 -11.25
N LEU A 91 -2.91 -11.20 -9.98
CA LEU A 91 -3.55 -10.06 -9.33
C LEU A 91 -2.66 -8.79 -9.40
N PHE A 92 -1.34 -8.97 -9.30
CA PHE A 92 -0.35 -7.90 -9.32
C PHE A 92 0.69 -8.19 -10.41
N PRO A 93 0.37 -7.97 -11.70
CA PRO A 93 1.26 -8.34 -12.81
C PRO A 93 2.56 -7.53 -12.83
N ASP A 94 2.49 -6.27 -12.42
CA ASP A 94 3.62 -5.36 -12.42
C ASP A 94 4.02 -5.03 -10.97
N ALA A 95 5.28 -5.27 -10.65
CA ALA A 95 5.83 -4.82 -9.38
C ALA A 95 5.98 -3.29 -9.43
N PRO A 96 5.28 -2.55 -8.58
CA PRO A 96 5.47 -1.11 -8.52
C PRO A 96 6.92 -0.81 -8.10
N PRO A 97 7.53 0.28 -8.60
CA PRO A 97 8.86 0.69 -8.20
C PRO A 97 8.97 0.83 -6.68
N GLU A 98 10.04 0.28 -6.09
CA GLU A 98 10.22 0.24 -4.61
C GLU A 98 10.09 1.61 -3.95
N HIS A 99 10.52 2.67 -4.63
CA HIS A 99 10.47 4.04 -4.11
C HIS A 99 9.06 4.66 -4.06
N LEU A 100 8.07 4.04 -4.73
CA LEU A 100 6.69 4.54 -4.74
C LEU A 100 5.84 3.97 -3.59
N ILE A 101 6.36 2.97 -2.86
CA ILE A 101 5.60 2.34 -1.77
C ILE A 101 6.30 2.66 -0.45
N PRO A 102 5.72 3.56 0.36
CA PRO A 102 6.25 3.79 1.70
C PRO A 102 6.15 2.52 2.53
N SER A 103 7.20 2.22 3.28
CA SER A 103 7.21 1.10 4.22
C SER A 103 6.13 1.28 5.30
N CYS A 104 5.71 0.17 5.92
CA CYS A 104 4.77 0.22 7.05
C CYS A 104 5.27 1.12 8.20
N SER A 105 6.59 1.28 8.34
CA SER A 105 7.19 2.16 9.34
C SER A 105 7.07 3.64 8.99
N GLU A 106 6.98 3.98 7.72
CA GLU A 106 6.81 5.37 7.24
C GLU A 106 5.34 5.79 7.18
N ALA A 107 4.48 4.89 6.73
CA ALA A 107 3.04 5.16 6.59
C ALA A 107 2.27 5.07 7.91
N GLY A 108 2.80 4.33 8.89
CA GLY A 108 2.09 3.91 10.08
C GLY A 108 1.04 2.84 9.79
N VAL A 109 0.72 2.01 10.79
CA VAL A 109 -0.33 0.99 10.70
C VAL A 109 -1.08 0.95 12.02
N MET A 110 -2.41 0.85 11.97
CA MET A 110 -3.21 0.66 13.17
C MET A 110 -2.78 -0.64 13.87
N GLY A 111 -2.31 -0.57 15.11
CA GLY A 111 -1.60 -1.68 15.78
C GLY A 111 -2.41 -2.98 15.95
N VAL A 112 -3.75 -2.92 15.93
CA VAL A 112 -4.62 -4.11 15.99
C VAL A 112 -4.75 -4.81 14.63
N LEU A 113 -4.57 -4.08 13.53
CA LEU A 113 -4.83 -4.58 12.18
C LEU A 113 -3.96 -5.78 11.79
N PRO A 114 -2.63 -5.82 12.05
CA PRO A 114 -1.83 -7.00 11.76
C PRO A 114 -2.33 -8.27 12.49
N GLY A 115 -2.83 -8.13 13.72
CA GLY A 115 -3.41 -9.25 14.46
C GLY A 115 -4.68 -9.78 13.81
N LEU A 116 -5.57 -8.89 13.37
CA LEU A 116 -6.82 -9.25 12.68
C LEU A 116 -6.55 -9.93 11.34
N ILE A 117 -5.63 -9.39 10.55
CA ILE A 117 -5.23 -9.98 9.26
C ILE A 117 -4.55 -11.33 9.47
N GLY A 118 -3.68 -11.46 10.49
CA GLY A 118 -3.08 -12.75 10.86
C GLY A 118 -4.12 -13.80 11.24
N CYS A 119 -5.17 -13.44 11.99
CA CYS A 119 -6.29 -14.35 12.29
C CYS A 119 -7.03 -14.78 11.03
N LEU A 120 -7.26 -13.86 10.08
CA LEU A 120 -7.90 -14.19 8.80
C LEU A 120 -7.01 -15.12 7.95
N GLN A 121 -5.69 -14.91 7.92
CA GLN A 121 -4.75 -15.82 7.26
C GLN A 121 -4.80 -17.24 7.88
N VAL A 122 -4.80 -17.33 9.22
CA VAL A 122 -4.91 -18.62 9.91
C VAL A 122 -6.24 -19.31 9.63
N ASN A 123 -7.34 -18.53 9.54
CA ASN A 123 -8.65 -19.07 9.14
C ASN A 123 -8.60 -19.71 7.74
N GLU A 124 -7.91 -19.09 6.77
CA GLU A 124 -7.70 -19.69 5.46
C GLU A 124 -6.87 -20.98 5.54
N ALA A 125 -5.79 -20.99 6.34
CA ALA A 125 -5.00 -22.19 6.55
C ALA A 125 -5.84 -23.33 7.14
N LEU A 126 -6.67 -23.06 8.15
CA LEU A 126 -7.56 -24.05 8.75
C LEU A 126 -8.59 -24.60 7.75
N LYS A 127 -9.19 -23.74 6.91
CA LYS A 127 -10.10 -24.20 5.85
C LYS A 127 -9.40 -25.14 4.86
N MET A 128 -8.15 -24.84 4.50
CA MET A 128 -7.36 -25.69 3.60
C MET A 128 -7.02 -27.04 4.25
N ILE A 129 -6.54 -27.03 5.51
CA ILE A 129 -6.17 -28.24 6.26
C ILE A 129 -7.37 -29.14 6.49
N LEU A 130 -8.51 -28.57 6.86
CA LEU A 130 -9.73 -29.30 7.19
C LEU A 130 -10.60 -29.59 5.97
N ASN A 131 -10.25 -29.04 4.81
CA ASN A 131 -11.05 -29.09 3.59
C ASN A 131 -12.51 -28.62 3.81
N LEU A 132 -12.65 -27.45 4.45
CA LEU A 132 -13.95 -26.90 4.84
C LEU A 132 -14.15 -25.51 4.24
N GLY A 133 -15.41 -25.23 3.83
CA GLY A 133 -15.83 -23.91 3.37
C GLY A 133 -15.14 -23.46 2.08
N ASP A 134 -15.31 -22.18 1.75
CA ASP A 134 -14.74 -21.56 0.56
C ASP A 134 -13.41 -20.87 0.88
N VAL A 135 -12.33 -21.33 0.30
CA VAL A 135 -11.01 -20.71 0.39
C VAL A 135 -10.97 -19.43 -0.48
N LEU A 136 -10.20 -18.44 -0.07
CA LEU A 136 -10.01 -17.18 -0.81
C LEU A 136 -9.08 -17.33 -2.03
N SER A 137 -9.13 -18.48 -2.73
CA SER A 137 -8.45 -18.67 -4.02
C SER A 137 -9.22 -17.94 -5.12
N GLY A 138 -8.55 -17.08 -5.90
CA GLY A 138 -9.21 -16.20 -6.88
C GLY A 138 -10.08 -15.09 -6.27
N LYS A 139 -9.90 -14.81 -5.00
CA LYS A 139 -10.63 -13.80 -4.25
C LYS A 139 -9.64 -13.00 -3.39
N LEU A 140 -9.75 -11.68 -3.41
CA LEU A 140 -9.04 -10.78 -2.49
C LEU A 140 -10.05 -10.23 -1.48
N LEU A 141 -9.87 -10.58 -0.21
CA LEU A 141 -10.59 -9.95 0.89
C LEU A 141 -9.86 -8.65 1.24
N ILE A 142 -10.58 -7.55 1.29
CA ILE A 142 -10.12 -6.23 1.73
C ILE A 142 -10.93 -5.86 2.98
N TYR A 143 -10.23 -5.54 4.06
CA TYR A 143 -10.82 -5.08 5.32
C TYR A 143 -10.46 -3.63 5.59
N ASP A 144 -11.46 -2.76 5.70
CA ASP A 144 -11.34 -1.36 6.11
C ASP A 144 -11.59 -1.27 7.62
N SER A 145 -10.57 -1.00 8.40
CA SER A 145 -10.67 -0.96 9.87
C SER A 145 -11.36 0.30 10.41
N LEU A 146 -11.44 1.38 9.63
CA LEU A 146 -12.15 2.59 10.04
C LEU A 146 -13.67 2.42 9.93
N LYS A 147 -14.11 1.69 8.90
CA LYS A 147 -15.53 1.43 8.65
C LYS A 147 -15.99 0.08 9.21
N SER A 148 -15.06 -0.80 9.61
CA SER A 148 -15.33 -2.21 9.94
C SER A 148 -16.04 -2.95 8.81
N GLU A 149 -15.70 -2.63 7.57
CA GLU A 149 -16.28 -3.22 6.36
C GLU A 149 -15.33 -4.23 5.72
N GLN A 150 -15.93 -5.24 5.10
CA GLN A 150 -15.21 -6.21 4.30
C GLN A 150 -15.71 -6.18 2.86
N LYS A 151 -14.77 -6.22 1.90
CA LYS A 151 -15.06 -6.36 0.47
C LYS A 151 -14.31 -7.57 -0.08
N ILE A 152 -14.94 -8.30 -0.99
CA ILE A 152 -14.29 -9.41 -1.70
C ILE A 152 -14.27 -9.07 -3.18
N LEU A 153 -13.06 -8.94 -3.73
CA LEU A 153 -12.82 -8.79 -5.15
C LEU A 153 -12.46 -10.17 -5.73
N LYS A 154 -13.08 -10.57 -6.83
CA LYS A 154 -12.76 -11.81 -7.54
C LYS A 154 -11.73 -11.49 -8.63
N PHE A 155 -10.76 -12.39 -8.85
CA PHE A 155 -9.74 -12.27 -9.90
C PHE A 155 -9.34 -13.65 -10.44
N GLY A 156 -8.61 -13.69 -11.56
CA GLY A 156 -8.15 -14.91 -12.20
C GLY A 156 -9.18 -15.50 -13.16
N ASN A 157 -8.75 -16.40 -14.05
CA ASN A 157 -9.58 -17.05 -15.06
C ASN A 157 -10.56 -18.07 -14.44
N GLN A 158 -11.67 -17.62 -13.95
CA GLN A 158 -12.89 -18.42 -13.84
C GLN A 158 -13.63 -18.21 -15.15
N GLY A 159 -13.71 -19.26 -15.97
CA GLY A 159 -14.16 -19.25 -17.34
C GLY A 159 -15.31 -18.30 -17.65
N ASN A 160 -15.13 -17.47 -18.64
CA ASN A 160 -16.09 -16.68 -19.44
C ASN A 160 -17.40 -16.22 -18.77
N GLU A 161 -17.37 -15.73 -17.57
CA GLU A 161 -18.18 -14.60 -17.20
C GLU A 161 -17.22 -13.40 -17.11
N GLN A 162 -17.29 -12.54 -18.11
CA GLN A 162 -16.86 -11.15 -17.97
C GLN A 162 -17.71 -10.54 -16.85
N VAL A 163 -17.37 -10.88 -15.61
CA VAL A 163 -17.42 -9.87 -14.58
C VAL A 163 -16.30 -8.92 -15.01
N GLU A 164 -16.67 -7.86 -15.75
CA GLU A 164 -15.91 -6.65 -15.67
C GLU A 164 -15.50 -6.55 -14.20
N VAL A 165 -14.22 -6.82 -13.93
CA VAL A 165 -13.56 -6.12 -12.87
C VAL A 165 -13.71 -4.69 -13.36
N GLN A 166 -14.78 -4.04 -12.92
CA GLN A 166 -14.66 -2.67 -12.55
C GLN A 166 -13.60 -2.75 -11.43
N VAL A 167 -12.33 -2.79 -11.82
CA VAL A 167 -11.37 -1.85 -11.26
C VAL A 167 -12.23 -0.59 -11.30
N ALA A 168 -12.85 -0.26 -10.14
CA ALA A 168 -13.55 0.99 -10.00
C ALA A 168 -12.50 1.94 -10.51
N ALA A 169 -12.72 2.45 -11.71
CA ALA A 169 -11.82 3.34 -12.41
C ALA A 169 -11.44 4.28 -11.30
N PRO A 170 -10.15 4.39 -10.93
CA PRO A 170 -9.72 4.99 -9.67
C PRO A 170 -10.70 6.09 -9.44
N PRO A 171 -11.55 6.06 -8.39
CA PRO A 171 -12.89 6.68 -8.32
C PRO A 171 -12.70 8.04 -8.89
N GLU A 172 -13.35 8.38 -10.03
CA GLU A 172 -13.07 9.51 -10.92
C GLU A 172 -12.38 10.55 -10.10
N THR A 173 -11.08 10.71 -10.26
CA THR A 173 -10.22 11.03 -9.11
C THR A 173 -10.76 12.31 -8.57
N MET A 174 -11.39 12.31 -7.37
CA MET A 174 -12.10 13.46 -6.81
C MET A 174 -11.22 14.70 -6.84
N PHE A 175 -10.00 14.56 -7.37
CA PHE A 175 -8.95 15.57 -7.58
C PHE A 175 -7.95 15.09 -8.62
N HIS A 176 -7.10 15.97 -9.14
CA HIS A 176 -6.11 15.66 -10.17
C HIS A 176 -4.79 15.16 -9.60
N GLN A 177 -4.21 14.12 -10.22
CA GLN A 177 -2.83 13.70 -10.01
C GLN A 177 -1.96 14.33 -11.10
N ILE A 178 -0.87 14.99 -10.72
CA ILE A 178 0.02 15.63 -11.67
C ILE A 178 1.49 15.38 -11.27
N ALA A 179 2.31 14.92 -12.21
CA ALA A 179 3.75 14.81 -12.01
C ALA A 179 4.44 16.18 -12.14
N SER A 180 5.58 16.35 -11.52
CA SER A 180 6.35 17.61 -11.50
C SER A 180 6.64 18.13 -12.91
N SER A 181 7.04 17.26 -13.84
CA SER A 181 7.30 17.65 -15.23
C SER A 181 6.08 18.28 -15.89
N LEU A 182 4.91 17.65 -15.75
CA LEU A 182 3.67 18.13 -16.35
C LEU A 182 3.15 19.39 -15.64
N ALA A 183 3.35 19.51 -14.33
CA ALA A 183 2.99 20.71 -13.57
C ALA A 183 3.81 21.92 -14.05
N ILE A 184 5.11 21.75 -14.21
CA ILE A 184 6.02 22.78 -14.72
C ILE A 184 5.64 23.20 -16.15
N ASP A 185 5.31 22.26 -17.03
CA ASP A 185 4.92 22.56 -18.40
C ASP A 185 3.58 23.33 -18.45
N LYS A 186 2.60 22.93 -17.66
CA LYS A 186 1.35 23.71 -17.51
C LYS A 186 1.60 25.12 -16.97
N MET A 187 2.53 25.29 -16.04
CA MET A 187 2.89 26.61 -15.51
C MET A 187 3.55 27.48 -16.56
N LYS A 188 4.39 26.95 -17.46
CA LYS A 188 4.95 27.66 -18.61
C LYS A 188 3.86 28.12 -19.60
N GLU A 189 2.75 27.38 -19.67
CA GLU A 189 1.57 27.72 -20.48
C GLU A 189 0.62 28.71 -19.78
N GLY A 190 0.97 29.17 -18.58
CA GLY A 190 0.21 30.21 -17.86
C GLY A 190 -0.67 29.67 -16.71
N TRP A 191 -0.61 28.39 -16.39
CA TRP A 191 -1.30 27.87 -15.22
C TRP A 191 -0.62 28.37 -13.93
N SER A 192 -1.37 28.98 -13.02
CA SER A 192 -0.86 29.57 -11.79
C SER A 192 -1.71 29.11 -10.59
N PRO A 193 -1.48 27.89 -10.07
CA PRO A 193 -2.21 27.37 -8.94
C PRO A 193 -1.73 28.01 -7.61
N TYR A 194 -2.58 27.98 -6.62
CA TYR A 194 -2.17 28.20 -5.23
C TYR A 194 -1.35 27.01 -4.78
N PHE A 195 -0.05 27.19 -4.51
CA PHE A 195 0.88 26.12 -4.28
C PHE A 195 1.22 25.99 -2.79
N ILE A 196 0.81 24.89 -2.16
CA ILE A 196 0.96 24.66 -0.71
C ILE A 196 1.82 23.44 -0.39
N ASP A 197 2.75 23.61 0.56
CA ASP A 197 3.56 22.53 1.15
C ASP A 197 2.88 21.98 2.42
N VAL A 198 2.63 20.68 2.45
CA VAL A 198 1.99 20.01 3.60
C VAL A 198 2.93 19.08 4.37
N ARG A 199 4.24 19.26 4.23
CA ARG A 199 5.26 18.54 4.98
C ARG A 199 5.37 19.07 6.41
N SER A 200 6.27 18.52 7.21
CA SER A 200 6.60 19.06 8.53
C SER A 200 7.41 20.37 8.41
N GLU A 201 7.37 21.17 9.47
CA GLU A 201 8.18 22.39 9.57
C GLU A 201 9.68 22.13 9.39
N GLN A 202 10.17 21.01 9.95
CA GLN A 202 11.57 20.62 9.81
C GLN A 202 11.95 20.33 8.35
N GLU A 203 11.07 19.66 7.58
CA GLU A 203 11.31 19.37 6.17
C GLU A 203 11.24 20.63 5.31
N ASN A 204 10.30 21.53 5.59
CA ASN A 204 10.18 22.81 4.88
C ASN A 204 11.39 23.72 5.12
N ASN A 205 11.93 23.73 6.33
CA ASN A 205 13.12 24.51 6.67
C ASN A 205 14.41 23.96 6.08
N GLN A 206 14.44 22.68 5.70
CA GLN A 206 15.62 22.06 5.05
C GLN A 206 15.67 22.36 3.55
N ALA A 207 14.55 22.31 2.88
CA ALA A 207 14.41 22.58 1.45
C ALA A 207 12.95 22.80 1.11
N LYS A 208 12.62 23.70 0.19
CA LYS A 208 11.26 23.94 -0.30
C LYS A 208 11.26 24.28 -1.79
N ILE A 209 10.13 24.05 -2.45
CA ILE A 209 9.93 24.51 -3.82
C ILE A 209 9.72 26.02 -3.79
N SER A 210 10.50 26.77 -4.57
CA SER A 210 10.48 28.25 -4.58
C SER A 210 9.13 28.87 -4.91
N LEU A 211 8.30 28.15 -5.67
CA LEU A 211 6.94 28.57 -6.07
C LEU A 211 5.89 28.32 -4.98
N THR A 212 6.24 27.67 -3.89
CA THR A 212 5.31 27.44 -2.77
C THR A 212 4.93 28.75 -2.10
N VAL A 213 3.64 29.05 -2.04
CA VAL A 213 3.10 30.31 -1.50
C VAL A 213 2.55 30.18 -0.08
N ASP A 214 2.22 28.95 0.34
CA ASP A 214 1.75 28.67 1.71
C ASP A 214 2.36 27.36 2.24
N PHE A 215 2.42 27.26 3.54
CA PHE A 215 2.90 26.11 4.27
C PHE A 215 1.94 25.77 5.42
N CYS A 216 1.53 24.52 5.49
CA CYS A 216 0.76 24.00 6.62
C CYS A 216 0.92 22.48 6.71
N PRO A 217 1.47 21.94 7.80
CA PRO A 217 1.56 20.48 7.97
C PRO A 217 0.20 19.81 7.76
N HIS A 218 0.17 18.69 7.05
CA HIS A 218 -1.08 17.97 6.73
C HIS A 218 -1.91 17.60 7.98
N THR A 219 -1.30 17.55 9.16
CA THR A 219 -1.95 17.31 10.45
C THR A 219 -2.63 18.55 11.03
N GLU A 220 -2.34 19.73 10.50
CA GLU A 220 -2.78 21.03 11.02
C GLU A 220 -3.63 21.82 10.00
N LEU A 221 -4.06 21.19 8.91
CA LEU A 221 -4.78 21.83 7.79
C LEU A 221 -6.04 22.59 8.21
N ASN A 222 -6.67 22.18 9.32
CA ASN A 222 -7.80 22.92 9.87
C ASN A 222 -7.47 24.41 10.11
N SER A 223 -6.23 24.73 10.47
CA SER A 223 -5.77 26.10 10.68
C SER A 223 -5.52 26.88 9.40
N ALA A 224 -5.49 26.21 8.25
CA ALA A 224 -5.20 26.79 6.94
C ALA A 224 -6.45 26.95 6.05
N LEU A 225 -7.61 26.40 6.45
CA LEU A 225 -8.82 26.40 5.60
C LEU A 225 -9.25 27.81 5.16
N ASP A 226 -9.10 28.81 6.01
CA ASP A 226 -9.48 30.19 5.68
C ASP A 226 -8.51 30.89 4.70
N ARG A 227 -7.28 30.32 4.54
CA ARG A 227 -6.23 30.90 3.67
C ARG A 227 -6.20 30.24 2.29
N ILE A 228 -6.55 28.97 2.21
CA ILE A 228 -6.55 28.20 0.96
C ILE A 228 -7.76 28.65 0.13
N PRO A 229 -7.56 29.13 -1.11
CA PRO A 229 -8.66 29.61 -1.93
C PRO A 229 -9.58 28.45 -2.39
N LYS A 230 -10.90 28.71 -2.44
CA LYS A 230 -11.90 27.74 -2.91
C LYS A 230 -12.27 27.92 -4.40
N ASP A 231 -11.91 29.04 -4.99
CA ASP A 231 -12.30 29.48 -6.32
C ASP A 231 -11.18 29.43 -7.36
N SER A 232 -10.00 28.96 -6.97
CA SER A 232 -8.84 28.77 -7.83
C SER A 232 -8.24 27.37 -7.70
N ASP A 233 -7.39 26.99 -8.65
CA ASP A 233 -6.67 25.71 -8.60
C ASP A 233 -5.68 25.70 -7.43
N VAL A 234 -5.61 24.62 -6.71
CA VAL A 234 -4.70 24.39 -5.58
C VAL A 234 -3.79 23.22 -5.88
N LEU A 235 -2.48 23.45 -5.94
CA LEU A 235 -1.47 22.41 -6.08
C LEU A 235 -0.88 22.09 -4.71
N VAL A 236 -1.11 20.87 -4.24
CA VAL A 236 -0.67 20.41 -2.93
C VAL A 236 0.51 19.48 -3.09
N HIS A 237 1.62 19.75 -2.38
CA HIS A 237 2.77 18.87 -2.42
C HIS A 237 3.23 18.44 -1.03
N CYS A 238 3.89 17.31 -1.02
CA CYS A 238 4.66 16.83 0.11
C CYS A 238 6.01 16.27 -0.36
N ARG A 239 6.58 15.29 0.35
CA ARG A 239 7.84 14.68 -0.07
C ARG A 239 7.69 13.84 -1.35
N SER A 240 6.63 13.01 -1.46
CA SER A 240 6.44 11.99 -2.51
C SER A 240 4.98 11.77 -2.90
N GLY A 241 4.12 12.77 -2.77
CA GLY A 241 2.71 12.73 -3.20
C GLY A 241 1.70 12.12 -2.21
N MET A 242 2.12 11.43 -1.17
CA MET A 242 1.21 10.68 -0.28
C MET A 242 0.50 11.56 0.76
N ARG A 243 1.25 12.38 1.50
CA ARG A 243 0.67 13.27 2.52
C ARG A 243 -0.18 14.37 1.88
N SER A 244 0.21 14.82 0.69
CA SER A 244 -0.56 15.78 -0.10
C SER A 244 -1.88 15.19 -0.59
N GLN A 245 -1.93 13.92 -0.93
CA GLN A 245 -3.18 13.22 -1.25
C GLN A 245 -4.13 13.19 -0.05
N LEU A 246 -3.63 12.89 1.15
CA LEU A 246 -4.44 12.94 2.38
C LEU A 246 -4.92 14.36 2.69
N ALA A 247 -4.05 15.34 2.50
CA ALA A 247 -4.39 16.74 2.65
C ALA A 247 -5.55 17.15 1.72
N ILE A 248 -5.49 16.73 0.47
CA ILE A 248 -6.55 16.97 -0.51
C ILE A 248 -7.86 16.30 -0.12
N MET A 249 -7.83 15.05 0.35
CA MET A 249 -9.05 14.38 0.83
C MET A 249 -9.69 15.15 1.98
N TYR A 250 -8.89 15.64 2.93
CA TYR A 250 -9.38 16.49 4.01
C TYR A 250 -9.97 17.82 3.50
N LEU A 251 -9.36 18.45 2.49
CA LEU A 251 -9.90 19.65 1.87
C LEU A 251 -11.27 19.39 1.22
N ILE A 252 -11.43 18.25 0.52
CA ILE A 252 -12.72 17.85 -0.09
C ILE A 252 -13.78 17.65 1.00
N GLU A 253 -13.46 16.94 2.08
CA GLU A 253 -14.35 16.77 3.23
C GLU A 253 -14.71 18.10 3.90
N SER A 254 -13.82 19.10 3.79
CA SER A 254 -14.03 20.48 4.26
C SER A 254 -14.77 21.38 3.26
N GLY A 255 -15.31 20.80 2.16
CA GLY A 255 -16.15 21.50 1.19
C GLY A 255 -15.40 22.21 0.08
N TYR A 256 -14.17 21.76 -0.27
CA TYR A 256 -13.46 22.20 -1.48
C TYR A 256 -13.88 21.39 -2.70
N ASP A 257 -13.89 22.04 -3.87
CA ASP A 257 -14.16 21.38 -5.15
C ASP A 257 -12.93 20.58 -5.59
N GLY A 258 -13.03 19.25 -5.57
CA GLY A 258 -11.94 18.36 -5.95
C GLY A 258 -11.45 18.55 -7.40
N SER A 259 -12.30 19.04 -8.31
CA SER A 259 -11.90 19.35 -9.69
C SER A 259 -10.87 20.49 -9.82
N ARG A 260 -10.66 21.24 -8.73
CA ARG A 260 -9.65 22.31 -8.62
C ARG A 260 -8.44 21.93 -7.77
N LEU A 261 -8.41 20.71 -7.23
CA LEU A 261 -7.34 20.23 -6.37
C LEU A 261 -6.39 19.32 -7.15
N TYR A 262 -5.11 19.61 -7.06
CA TYR A 262 -4.03 18.91 -7.75
C TYR A 262 -3.04 18.34 -6.73
N ASN A 263 -2.78 17.04 -6.78
CA ASN A 263 -1.74 16.40 -6.02
C ASN A 263 -0.46 16.32 -6.85
N LEU A 264 0.64 16.91 -6.36
CA LEU A 264 1.96 16.68 -6.94
C LEU A 264 2.39 15.25 -6.59
N SER A 265 2.19 14.32 -7.53
CA SER A 265 2.23 12.87 -7.29
C SER A 265 3.61 12.33 -6.93
N ASP A 266 4.67 12.99 -7.40
CA ASP A 266 6.08 12.70 -7.12
C ASP A 266 6.70 13.64 -6.05
N GLY A 267 5.94 14.64 -5.62
CA GLY A 267 6.29 15.58 -4.56
C GLY A 267 7.56 16.39 -4.83
N ILE A 268 8.15 16.92 -3.76
CA ILE A 268 9.40 17.72 -3.88
C ILE A 268 10.58 16.89 -4.43
N ILE A 269 10.57 15.57 -4.26
CA ILE A 269 11.62 14.70 -4.82
C ILE A 269 11.57 14.74 -6.34
N GLY A 270 10.41 14.49 -6.96
CA GLY A 270 10.26 14.58 -8.41
C GLY A 270 10.47 15.99 -8.94
N TRP A 271 10.05 17.00 -8.19
CA TRP A 271 10.34 18.38 -8.55
C TRP A 271 11.84 18.67 -8.63
N ALA A 272 12.64 18.24 -7.64
CA ALA A 272 14.08 18.41 -7.60
C ALA A 272 14.82 17.70 -8.76
N GLU A 273 14.25 16.62 -9.31
CA GLU A 273 14.81 15.93 -10.47
C GLU A 273 14.59 16.71 -11.77
N VAL A 274 13.48 17.44 -11.89
CA VAL A 274 13.09 18.17 -13.11
C VAL A 274 13.53 19.62 -13.08
N ASP A 275 13.49 20.26 -11.92
CA ASP A 275 13.85 21.67 -11.69
C ASP A 275 14.67 21.82 -10.40
N PRO A 276 15.94 21.41 -10.41
CA PRO A 276 16.81 21.51 -9.22
C PRO A 276 17.04 22.95 -8.76
N GLU A 277 16.99 23.93 -9.68
CA GLU A 277 17.18 25.36 -9.37
C GLU A 277 15.93 25.97 -8.70
N GLY A 278 14.79 25.34 -8.86
CA GLY A 278 13.54 25.68 -8.17
C GLY A 278 13.46 25.24 -6.71
N ILE A 279 14.48 24.57 -6.17
CA ILE A 279 14.56 24.18 -4.77
C ILE A 279 15.44 25.18 -3.99
N ILE A 280 14.91 25.71 -2.90
CA ILE A 280 15.61 26.71 -2.06
C ILE A 280 15.64 26.28 -0.60
#